data_5815cb31b916bbdb52a2d4b912efbc13
#
_entry.id   5815cb31b916bbdb52a2d4b912efbc13
#
_cell.length_a   1.000
_cell.length_b   1.000
_cell.length_c   1.000
_cell.angle_alpha   90.00
_cell.angle_beta   90.00
_cell.angle_gamma   90.00
#
_symmetry.space_group_name_H-M   'P 1'
#
loop_
_entity.id
_entity.type
_entity.pdbx_description
1 polymer ?
#
loop_
_entity_poly.entity_id
_entity_poly.type
_entity_poly.pdbx_seq_one_letter_code
_entity_poly.pdbx_strand_id
1 'polypeptide(L)'
;MEQSITEIERKILDFMVHYLRSNTYQPSIREIGERFGIKSTKTVSEHLQALADKGFLERDPSRSRGVKILGVDLSAQTVSVPCYHELPQGRGGLRIEQAEMHLTLDRRLAGSKGSFFVRAKGQELASLDISEGDYLLVEPTAVGELVEGSIVVARVDGGPSFYRFSKNGKGVFLTSPEGDGSPKAIEDPEKLHLIGRVVALYRRLDGASILVSATAH
;
A
#
# COMPACT_ATOMS: atom_id res chain seq x y z
N MET A 1 5.31 -23.94 30.71
CA MET A 1 5.41 -24.94 29.61
C MET A 1 4.57 -24.39 28.47
N GLU A 2 5.19 -23.94 27.37
CA GLU A 2 4.48 -23.57 26.15
C GLU A 2 3.78 -24.81 25.62
N GLN A 3 2.47 -24.83 25.68
CA GLN A 3 1.70 -25.90 25.04
C GLN A 3 1.80 -25.71 23.53
N SER A 4 2.47 -26.65 22.86
CA SER A 4 2.65 -26.61 21.41
C SER A 4 1.29 -26.70 20.71
N ILE A 5 1.11 -25.85 19.72
CA ILE A 5 -0.08 -25.85 18.84
C ILE A 5 -0.04 -27.11 17.95
N THR A 6 -1.14 -27.83 17.84
CA THR A 6 -1.24 -28.99 16.95
C THR A 6 -1.33 -28.55 15.48
N GLU A 7 -1.06 -29.47 14.54
CA GLU A 7 -1.11 -29.15 13.11
C GLU A 7 -2.50 -28.66 12.66
N ILE A 8 -3.58 -29.30 13.14
CA ILE A 8 -4.93 -28.90 12.80
C ILE A 8 -5.30 -27.55 13.42
N GLU A 9 -4.90 -27.29 14.67
CA GLU A 9 -5.10 -25.99 15.31
C GLU A 9 -4.37 -24.86 14.58
N ARG A 10 -3.14 -25.12 14.11
CA ARG A 10 -2.38 -24.17 13.30
C ARG A 10 -3.10 -23.84 12.00
N LYS A 11 -3.54 -24.86 11.27
CA LYS A 11 -4.30 -24.68 10.03
C LYS A 11 -5.61 -23.90 10.24
N ILE A 12 -6.31 -24.16 11.34
CA ILE A 12 -7.52 -23.43 11.71
C ILE A 12 -7.17 -21.96 12.02
N LEU A 13 -6.15 -21.71 12.79
CA LEU A 13 -5.71 -20.35 13.14
C LEU A 13 -5.29 -19.57 11.88
N ASP A 14 -4.50 -20.16 11.01
CA ASP A 14 -4.06 -19.55 9.73
C ASP A 14 -5.24 -19.24 8.83
N PHE A 15 -6.21 -20.15 8.73
CA PHE A 15 -7.46 -19.90 7.99
C PHE A 15 -8.25 -18.73 8.59
N MET A 16 -8.41 -18.68 9.91
CA MET A 16 -9.12 -17.59 10.58
C MET A 16 -8.45 -16.24 10.35
N VAL A 17 -7.11 -16.19 10.43
CA VAL A 17 -6.32 -14.98 10.13
C VAL A 17 -6.55 -14.55 8.69
N HIS A 18 -6.46 -15.48 7.74
CA HIS A 18 -6.65 -15.19 6.32
C HIS A 18 -8.08 -14.73 6.01
N TYR A 19 -9.09 -15.41 6.60
CA TYR A 19 -10.50 -15.08 6.43
C TYR A 19 -10.81 -13.68 6.97
N LEU A 20 -10.33 -13.36 8.18
CA LEU A 20 -10.50 -12.02 8.78
C LEU A 20 -9.89 -10.92 7.89
N ARG A 21 -8.74 -11.19 7.29
CA ARG A 21 -8.06 -10.27 6.36
C ARG A 21 -8.87 -9.99 5.09
N SER A 22 -9.55 -11.03 4.59
CA SER A 22 -10.29 -10.94 3.33
C SER A 22 -11.72 -10.41 3.51
N ASN A 23 -12.34 -10.64 4.69
CA ASN A 23 -13.77 -10.40 4.90
C ASN A 23 -14.07 -9.35 5.99
N THR A 24 -13.05 -8.83 6.69
CA THR A 24 -13.18 -7.86 7.82
C THR A 24 -13.93 -8.38 9.05
N TYR A 25 -14.37 -9.63 9.06
CA TYR A 25 -15.01 -10.32 10.18
C TYR A 25 -14.53 -11.77 10.28
N GLN A 26 -14.72 -12.37 11.47
CA GLN A 26 -14.31 -13.75 11.76
C GLN A 26 -15.20 -14.77 11.04
N PRO A 27 -14.65 -15.94 10.63
CA PRO A 27 -15.45 -17.03 10.14
C PRO A 27 -16.34 -17.62 11.27
N SER A 28 -17.50 -18.10 10.91
CA SER A 28 -18.37 -18.85 11.80
C SER A 28 -17.82 -20.27 12.02
N ILE A 29 -18.27 -20.93 13.09
CA ILE A 29 -17.92 -22.32 13.38
C ILE A 29 -18.29 -23.25 12.20
N ARG A 30 -19.38 -22.95 11.47
CA ARG A 30 -19.80 -23.72 10.28
C ARG A 30 -18.83 -23.55 9.13
N GLU A 31 -18.44 -22.32 8.82
CA GLU A 31 -17.46 -22.02 7.77
C GLU A 31 -16.10 -22.66 8.05
N ILE A 32 -15.68 -22.70 9.31
CA ILE A 32 -14.48 -23.45 9.72
C ILE A 32 -14.68 -24.95 9.50
N GLY A 33 -15.81 -25.50 9.92
CA GLY A 33 -16.14 -26.92 9.74
C GLY A 33 -16.12 -27.32 8.25
N GLU A 34 -16.79 -26.55 7.41
CA GLU A 34 -16.82 -26.76 5.95
C GLU A 34 -15.41 -26.72 5.34
N ARG A 35 -14.60 -25.75 5.73
CA ARG A 35 -13.22 -25.59 5.22
C ARG A 35 -12.32 -26.78 5.51
N PHE A 36 -12.50 -27.43 6.69
CA PHE A 36 -11.65 -28.55 7.15
C PHE A 36 -12.33 -29.91 7.12
N GLY A 37 -13.53 -30.00 6.56
CA GLY A 37 -14.29 -31.25 6.50
C GLY A 37 -14.77 -31.77 7.87
N ILE A 38 -14.86 -30.89 8.89
CA ILE A 38 -15.30 -31.24 10.24
C ILE A 38 -16.82 -31.11 10.33
N LYS A 39 -17.53 -32.22 10.35
CA LYS A 39 -19.00 -32.26 10.37
C LYS A 39 -19.60 -31.79 11.69
N SER A 40 -18.87 -31.96 12.79
CA SER A 40 -19.33 -31.62 14.15
C SER A 40 -18.93 -30.20 14.53
N THR A 41 -19.90 -29.33 14.76
CA THR A 41 -19.66 -27.97 15.31
C THR A 41 -19.05 -28.02 16.69
N LYS A 42 -19.32 -29.08 17.47
CA LYS A 42 -18.70 -29.31 18.78
C LYS A 42 -17.20 -29.49 18.64
N THR A 43 -16.74 -30.32 17.70
CA THR A 43 -15.31 -30.56 17.45
C THR A 43 -14.59 -29.28 17.02
N VAL A 44 -15.19 -28.46 16.15
CA VAL A 44 -14.64 -27.15 15.80
C VAL A 44 -14.52 -26.26 17.05
N SER A 45 -15.57 -26.25 17.90
CA SER A 45 -15.57 -25.47 19.14
C SER A 45 -14.48 -25.94 20.11
N GLU A 46 -14.19 -27.24 20.18
CA GLU A 46 -13.11 -27.80 21.00
C GLU A 46 -11.74 -27.34 20.53
N HIS A 47 -11.48 -27.32 19.20
CA HIS A 47 -10.24 -26.76 18.64
C HIS A 47 -10.10 -25.27 18.93
N LEU A 48 -11.18 -24.50 18.80
CA LEU A 48 -11.14 -23.08 19.12
C LEU A 48 -10.92 -22.84 20.62
N GLN A 49 -11.44 -23.70 21.49
CA GLN A 49 -11.18 -23.63 22.93
C GLN A 49 -9.73 -23.95 23.25
N ALA A 50 -9.17 -25.00 22.65
CA ALA A 50 -7.76 -25.34 22.82
C ALA A 50 -6.83 -24.21 22.35
N LEU A 51 -7.16 -23.50 21.24
CA LEU A 51 -6.44 -22.32 20.81
C LEU A 51 -6.56 -21.15 21.80
N ALA A 52 -7.73 -21.00 22.43
CA ALA A 52 -7.93 -19.98 23.46
C ALA A 52 -7.16 -20.29 24.73
N ASP A 53 -7.18 -21.54 25.19
CA ASP A 53 -6.43 -21.99 26.36
C ASP A 53 -4.91 -21.86 26.19
N LYS A 54 -4.43 -21.92 24.93
CA LYS A 54 -3.03 -21.69 24.56
C LYS A 54 -2.69 -20.21 24.31
N GLY A 55 -3.67 -19.29 24.49
CA GLY A 55 -3.45 -17.84 24.35
C GLY A 55 -3.40 -17.30 22.93
N PHE A 56 -3.87 -18.06 21.93
CA PHE A 56 -3.96 -17.58 20.53
C PHE A 56 -5.28 -16.89 20.21
N LEU A 57 -6.34 -17.20 20.96
CA LEU A 57 -7.69 -16.64 20.79
C LEU A 57 -8.25 -16.11 22.10
N GLU A 58 -9.11 -15.13 22.01
CA GLU A 58 -10.06 -14.72 23.05
C GLU A 58 -11.47 -15.04 22.54
N ARG A 59 -12.29 -15.72 23.35
CA ARG A 59 -13.63 -16.15 22.95
C ARG A 59 -14.71 -15.47 23.76
N ASP A 60 -15.73 -14.98 23.07
CA ASP A 60 -17.01 -14.59 23.65
C ASP A 60 -18.06 -15.63 23.23
N PRO A 61 -18.37 -16.61 24.10
CA PRO A 61 -19.30 -17.70 23.77
C PRO A 61 -20.74 -17.22 23.55
N SER A 62 -21.07 -15.99 23.92
CA SER A 62 -22.40 -15.40 23.73
C SER A 62 -22.65 -14.97 22.27
N ARG A 63 -21.62 -14.92 21.44
CA ARG A 63 -21.69 -14.45 20.05
C ARG A 63 -21.24 -15.52 19.07
N SER A 64 -22.02 -15.73 18.01
CA SER A 64 -21.72 -16.73 16.96
C SER A 64 -20.39 -16.50 16.22
N ARG A 65 -19.85 -15.28 16.25
CA ARG A 65 -18.55 -14.87 15.70
C ARG A 65 -17.70 -14.17 16.76
N GLY A 66 -17.93 -14.47 18.03
CA GLY A 66 -17.26 -13.87 19.18
C GLY A 66 -15.86 -14.43 19.42
N VAL A 67 -15.03 -14.47 18.39
CA VAL A 67 -13.63 -14.90 18.50
C VAL A 67 -12.73 -13.76 18.08
N LYS A 68 -11.78 -13.40 18.95
CA LYS A 68 -10.72 -12.44 18.67
C LYS A 68 -9.39 -13.18 18.60
N ILE A 69 -8.65 -13.00 17.53
CA ILE A 69 -7.32 -13.58 17.38
C ILE A 69 -6.34 -12.68 18.13
N LEU A 70 -5.60 -13.27 19.07
CA LEU A 70 -4.59 -12.56 19.85
C LEU A 70 -3.25 -12.53 19.10
N GLY A 71 -2.50 -11.43 19.24
CA GLY A 71 -1.19 -11.28 18.59
C GLY A 71 -1.25 -11.05 17.06
N VAL A 72 -2.43 -11.00 16.47
CA VAL A 72 -2.60 -10.57 15.08
C VAL A 72 -2.92 -9.09 15.05
N ASP A 73 -1.91 -8.31 14.80
CA ASP A 73 -2.08 -6.89 14.53
C ASP A 73 -2.52 -6.71 13.08
N LEU A 74 -3.80 -6.47 12.89
CA LEU A 74 -4.34 -6.16 11.56
C LEU A 74 -3.86 -4.79 11.08
N SER A 75 -3.48 -3.90 11.99
CA SER A 75 -2.90 -2.60 11.66
C SER A 75 -1.49 -2.75 11.12
N ALA A 76 -0.75 -3.82 11.50
CA ALA A 76 0.57 -4.11 10.95
C ALA A 76 0.57 -4.42 9.45
N GLN A 77 -0.61 -4.64 8.85
CA GLN A 77 -0.76 -4.88 7.41
C GLN A 77 -1.13 -3.63 6.64
N THR A 78 -1.57 -2.60 7.31
CA THR A 78 -1.87 -1.32 6.69
C THR A 78 -0.74 -0.33 6.96
N VAL A 79 -0.54 0.56 6.01
CA VAL A 79 0.43 1.65 6.09
C VAL A 79 -0.31 2.92 5.77
N SER A 80 -0.07 3.93 6.59
CA SER A 80 -0.54 5.29 6.34
C SER A 80 0.43 5.97 5.38
N VAL A 81 -0.02 6.24 4.16
CA VAL A 81 0.77 6.87 3.10
C VAL A 81 0.36 8.33 2.97
N PRO A 82 1.28 9.29 3.13
CA PRO A 82 0.96 10.70 3.03
C PRO A 82 0.60 11.08 1.59
N CYS A 83 -0.37 11.98 1.44
CA CYS A 83 -0.81 12.52 0.16
C CYS A 83 -0.52 14.01 0.11
N TYR A 84 0.10 14.45 -0.96
CA TYR A 84 0.47 15.84 -1.18
C TYR A 84 -0.30 16.43 -2.37
N HIS A 85 -0.69 17.68 -2.22
CA HIS A 85 -1.34 18.41 -3.30
C HIS A 85 -0.39 18.72 -4.47
N GLU A 86 0.90 18.86 -4.17
CA GLU A 86 1.95 19.19 -5.14
C GLU A 86 3.23 18.42 -4.85
N LEU A 87 4.05 18.29 -5.89
CA LEU A 87 5.42 17.80 -5.72
C LEU A 87 6.22 18.71 -4.80
N PRO A 88 7.11 18.16 -3.95
CA PRO A 88 7.87 18.93 -2.98
C PRO A 88 8.84 19.91 -3.66
N GLN A 89 8.64 21.21 -3.48
CA GLN A 89 9.43 22.24 -4.12
C GLN A 89 10.81 22.47 -3.47
N GLY A 90 10.95 22.20 -2.17
CA GLY A 90 12.18 22.44 -1.40
C GLY A 90 13.23 21.32 -1.52
N ARG A 91 14.51 21.63 -1.34
CA ARG A 91 15.59 20.63 -1.23
C ARG A 91 15.49 19.76 0.02
N GLY A 92 14.68 20.15 1.00
CA GLY A 92 14.50 19.45 2.27
C GLY A 92 13.64 18.17 2.22
N GLY A 93 13.20 17.75 1.03
CA GLY A 93 12.35 16.56 0.87
C GLY A 93 10.90 16.81 1.29
N LEU A 94 10.14 15.72 1.36
CA LEU A 94 8.75 15.71 1.79
C LEU A 94 8.68 15.82 3.32
N ARG A 95 7.94 16.78 3.82
CA ARG A 95 7.62 16.90 5.24
C ARG A 95 6.23 16.35 5.50
N ILE A 96 6.11 15.43 6.43
CA ILE A 96 4.83 14.77 6.78
C ILE A 96 3.77 15.81 7.17
N GLU A 97 4.19 16.91 7.81
CA GLU A 97 3.30 18.01 8.23
C GLU A 97 2.69 18.79 7.06
N GLN A 98 3.21 18.62 5.85
CA GLN A 98 2.71 19.25 4.63
C GLN A 98 1.76 18.33 3.84
N ALA A 99 1.53 17.12 4.33
CA ALA A 99 0.57 16.23 3.71
C ALA A 99 -0.86 16.77 3.85
N GLU A 100 -1.60 16.82 2.74
CA GLU A 100 -3.01 17.22 2.72
C GLU A 100 -3.88 16.21 3.49
N MET A 101 -3.55 14.93 3.34
CA MET A 101 -4.22 13.82 4.00
C MET A 101 -3.32 12.57 4.00
N HIS A 102 -3.82 11.51 4.61
CA HIS A 102 -3.16 10.20 4.58
C HIS A 102 -4.14 9.15 4.06
N LEU A 103 -3.67 8.29 3.15
CA LEU A 103 -4.41 7.10 2.72
C LEU A 103 -3.88 5.87 3.46
N THR A 104 -4.78 5.15 4.12
CA THR A 104 -4.44 3.87 4.74
C THR A 104 -4.62 2.75 3.74
N LEU A 105 -3.54 2.09 3.37
CA LEU A 105 -3.49 1.03 2.37
C LEU A 105 -2.96 -0.26 2.97
N ASP A 106 -3.31 -1.40 2.35
CA ASP A 106 -2.58 -2.65 2.58
C ASP A 106 -1.10 -2.44 2.25
N ARG A 107 -0.22 -2.94 3.10
CA ARG A 107 1.25 -2.79 2.95
C ARG A 107 1.75 -3.22 1.58
N ARG A 108 1.11 -4.22 0.96
CA ARG A 108 1.46 -4.72 -0.38
C ARG A 108 1.16 -3.72 -1.50
N LEU A 109 0.24 -2.78 -1.26
CA LEU A 109 -0.19 -1.75 -2.21
C LEU A 109 0.46 -0.40 -1.94
N ALA A 110 1.07 -0.23 -0.77
CA ALA A 110 1.60 1.06 -0.30
C ALA A 110 3.00 1.39 -0.82
N GLY A 111 3.61 0.50 -1.62
CA GLY A 111 4.99 0.66 -2.06
C GLY A 111 6.01 0.44 -0.94
N SER A 112 7.23 0.89 -1.15
CA SER A 112 8.32 0.82 -0.18
C SER A 112 8.22 1.90 0.91
N LYS A 113 9.07 1.80 1.92
CA LYS A 113 9.16 2.83 2.97
C LYS A 113 9.52 4.20 2.36
N GLY A 114 8.76 5.21 2.71
CA GLY A 114 8.94 6.57 2.19
C GLY A 114 8.13 6.86 0.94
N SER A 115 7.31 5.92 0.45
CA SER A 115 6.35 6.18 -0.62
C SER A 115 5.32 7.23 -0.20
N PHE A 116 4.85 7.99 -1.16
CA PHE A 116 3.87 9.04 -0.97
C PHE A 116 2.95 9.15 -2.19
N PHE A 117 1.77 9.70 -1.97
CA PHE A 117 0.92 10.11 -3.06
C PHE A 117 1.12 11.59 -3.41
N VAL A 118 1.02 11.88 -4.69
CA VAL A 118 0.88 13.26 -5.16
C VAL A 118 -0.32 13.35 -6.08
N ARG A 119 -1.04 14.45 -6.00
CA ARG A 119 -2.22 14.71 -6.82
C ARG A 119 -1.80 15.17 -8.21
N ALA A 120 -2.32 14.53 -9.24
CA ALA A 120 -2.13 14.97 -10.63
C ALA A 120 -2.82 16.33 -10.87
N LYS A 121 -2.13 17.23 -11.56
CA LYS A 121 -2.62 18.57 -11.92
C LYS A 121 -2.59 18.76 -13.43
N GLY A 122 -3.61 19.46 -13.92
CA GLY A 122 -3.67 19.80 -15.33
C GLY A 122 -3.63 18.57 -16.24
N GLN A 123 -2.88 18.67 -17.33
CA GLN A 123 -2.81 17.65 -18.36
C GLN A 123 -1.39 17.12 -18.62
N GLU A 124 -0.46 17.35 -17.71
CA GLU A 124 0.95 16.94 -17.90
C GLU A 124 1.19 15.42 -17.97
N LEU A 125 0.14 14.62 -17.71
CA LEU A 125 0.16 13.16 -17.77
C LEU A 125 -1.03 12.59 -18.58
N ALA A 126 -1.67 13.41 -19.42
CA ALA A 126 -2.85 13.02 -20.19
C ALA A 126 -2.55 11.89 -21.19
N SER A 127 -1.34 11.84 -21.76
CA SER A 127 -0.88 10.74 -22.64
C SER A 127 -0.84 9.37 -21.95
N LEU A 128 -0.92 9.35 -20.63
CA LEU A 128 -0.94 8.14 -19.80
C LEU A 128 -2.34 7.85 -19.24
N ASP A 129 -3.39 8.50 -19.78
CA ASP A 129 -4.76 8.44 -19.26
C ASP A 129 -4.89 8.87 -17.78
N ILE A 130 -3.96 9.70 -17.30
CA ILE A 130 -3.97 10.27 -15.96
C ILE A 130 -4.63 11.64 -16.01
N SER A 131 -5.68 11.82 -15.23
CA SER A 131 -6.50 13.02 -15.20
C SER A 131 -6.21 13.87 -13.98
N GLU A 132 -6.54 15.15 -14.06
CA GLU A 132 -6.50 16.04 -12.90
C GLU A 132 -7.31 15.49 -11.74
N GLY A 133 -6.72 15.47 -10.56
CA GLY A 133 -7.33 14.94 -9.33
C GLY A 133 -6.99 13.48 -9.02
N ASP A 134 -6.38 12.76 -9.94
CA ASP A 134 -5.85 11.42 -9.65
C ASP A 134 -4.71 11.49 -8.63
N TYR A 135 -4.56 10.42 -7.84
CA TYR A 135 -3.46 10.29 -6.90
C TYR A 135 -2.43 9.28 -7.43
N LEU A 136 -1.20 9.73 -7.60
CA LEU A 136 -0.08 8.94 -8.09
C LEU A 136 0.78 8.49 -6.92
N LEU A 137 0.93 7.18 -6.72
CA LEU A 137 1.85 6.62 -5.75
C LEU A 137 3.28 6.71 -6.30
N VAL A 138 4.09 7.51 -5.64
CA VAL A 138 5.52 7.68 -5.95
C VAL A 138 6.34 6.89 -4.93
N GLU A 139 7.16 6.00 -5.41
CA GLU A 139 8.05 5.15 -4.62
C GLU A 139 9.49 5.64 -4.75
N PRO A 140 10.19 5.95 -3.63
CA PRO A 140 11.61 6.23 -3.66
C PRO A 140 12.38 5.09 -4.33
N THR A 141 13.24 5.42 -5.27
CA THR A 141 14.02 4.42 -6.04
C THR A 141 15.36 4.98 -6.45
N ALA A 142 16.33 4.12 -6.66
CA ALA A 142 17.63 4.51 -7.21
C ALA A 142 17.60 4.48 -8.74
N VAL A 143 18.44 5.29 -9.38
CA VAL A 143 18.53 5.36 -10.85
C VAL A 143 18.86 3.98 -11.47
N GLY A 144 19.66 3.17 -10.77
CA GLY A 144 20.03 1.82 -11.21
C GLY A 144 18.87 0.81 -11.23
N GLU A 145 17.78 1.09 -10.51
CA GLU A 145 16.59 0.23 -10.42
C GLU A 145 15.50 0.61 -11.43
N LEU A 146 15.69 1.73 -12.14
CA LEU A 146 14.75 2.18 -13.14
C LEU A 146 14.80 1.31 -14.39
N VAL A 147 13.62 1.02 -14.92
CA VAL A 147 13.47 0.32 -16.20
C VAL A 147 13.03 1.29 -17.30
N GLU A 148 13.28 0.92 -18.54
CA GLU A 148 12.87 1.68 -19.72
C GLU A 148 11.38 2.03 -19.69
N GLY A 149 11.04 3.28 -19.95
CA GLY A 149 9.67 3.78 -19.94
C GLY A 149 9.09 4.11 -18.56
N SER A 150 9.84 3.91 -17.46
CA SER A 150 9.38 4.30 -16.12
C SER A 150 8.98 5.78 -16.08
N ILE A 151 7.85 6.08 -15.46
CA ILE A 151 7.49 7.46 -15.13
C ILE A 151 8.13 7.79 -13.78
N VAL A 152 8.94 8.81 -13.77
CA VAL A 152 9.73 9.24 -12.62
C VAL A 152 9.42 10.68 -12.23
N VAL A 153 9.63 10.99 -10.97
CA VAL A 153 9.65 12.35 -10.45
C VAL A 153 11.11 12.73 -10.21
N ALA A 154 11.57 13.75 -10.88
CA ALA A 154 12.94 14.23 -10.76
C ALA A 154 13.02 15.76 -10.82
N ARG A 155 14.13 16.31 -10.32
CA ARG A 155 14.46 17.74 -10.46
C ARG A 155 15.51 17.89 -11.55
N VAL A 156 15.11 18.58 -12.61
CA VAL A 156 15.99 18.95 -13.71
C VAL A 156 15.70 20.42 -14.05
N ASP A 157 16.69 21.27 -14.03
CA ASP A 157 16.60 22.69 -14.43
C ASP A 157 15.49 23.51 -13.71
N GLY A 158 15.23 23.23 -12.44
CA GLY A 158 14.21 23.97 -11.69
C GLY A 158 13.49 23.16 -10.62
N GLY A 159 12.16 23.17 -10.63
CA GLY A 159 11.32 22.40 -9.73
C GLY A 159 11.23 20.92 -10.10
N PRO A 160 10.61 20.11 -9.22
CA PRO A 160 10.32 18.71 -9.53
C PRO A 160 9.22 18.62 -10.58
N SER A 161 9.35 17.68 -11.49
CA SER A 161 8.34 17.37 -12.51
C SER A 161 8.33 15.89 -12.82
N PHE A 162 7.33 15.45 -13.58
CA PHE A 162 7.23 14.10 -14.11
C PHE A 162 8.02 13.98 -15.40
N TYR A 163 8.68 12.84 -15.56
CA TYR A 163 9.45 12.50 -16.75
C TYR A 163 9.27 11.02 -17.10
N ARG A 164 9.36 10.71 -18.37
CA ARG A 164 9.57 9.35 -18.85
C ARG A 164 11.07 9.07 -18.90
N PHE A 165 11.48 8.04 -18.19
CA PHE A 165 12.88 7.60 -18.16
C PHE A 165 13.19 6.72 -19.35
N SER A 166 14.34 6.95 -19.98
CA SER A 166 14.91 6.05 -20.97
C SER A 166 16.42 5.92 -20.78
N LYS A 167 16.94 4.73 -21.12
CA LYS A 167 18.37 4.44 -21.05
C LYS A 167 18.79 3.68 -22.30
N ASN A 168 19.83 4.16 -22.98
CA ASN A 168 20.40 3.50 -24.13
C ASN A 168 21.92 3.58 -24.08
N GLY A 169 22.62 3.07 -25.13
CA GLY A 169 24.06 3.08 -25.20
C GLY A 169 24.72 4.49 -25.21
N LYS A 170 23.93 5.56 -25.31
CA LYS A 170 24.36 6.97 -25.27
C LYS A 170 24.14 7.61 -23.87
N GLY A 171 23.50 6.92 -22.94
CA GLY A 171 23.28 7.41 -21.59
C GLY A 171 21.84 7.33 -21.11
N VAL A 172 21.54 8.14 -20.07
CA VAL A 172 20.22 8.30 -19.47
C VAL A 172 19.56 9.55 -20.02
N PHE A 173 18.29 9.44 -20.35
CA PHE A 173 17.48 10.54 -20.88
C PHE A 173 16.17 10.65 -20.10
N LEU A 174 15.71 11.89 -19.92
CA LEU A 174 14.41 12.22 -19.38
C LEU A 174 13.61 13.00 -20.42
N THR A 175 12.43 12.53 -20.75
CA THR A 175 11.51 13.19 -21.68
C THR A 175 10.23 13.59 -20.96
N SER A 176 9.52 14.61 -21.44
CA SER A 176 8.17 14.90 -20.99
C SER A 176 7.28 13.67 -21.20
N PRO A 177 6.41 13.31 -20.27
CA PRO A 177 5.45 12.21 -20.45
C PRO A 177 4.54 12.41 -21.66
N GLU A 178 4.21 13.65 -22.01
CA GLU A 178 3.40 14.01 -23.18
C GLU A 178 4.14 13.86 -24.51
N GLY A 179 5.45 13.63 -24.47
CA GLY A 179 6.26 13.51 -25.68
C GLY A 179 6.57 14.87 -26.34
N ASP A 180 6.16 15.95 -25.72
CA ASP A 180 6.51 17.30 -26.13
C ASP A 180 7.92 17.68 -25.62
N GLY A 181 8.73 18.22 -26.46
CA GLY A 181 10.09 18.64 -26.11
C GLY A 181 11.19 17.62 -26.40
N SER A 182 12.40 18.14 -26.41
CA SER A 182 13.59 17.31 -26.64
C SER A 182 13.98 16.50 -25.41
N PRO A 183 14.46 15.25 -25.57
CA PRO A 183 14.99 14.47 -24.46
C PRO A 183 16.12 15.22 -23.75
N LYS A 184 16.02 15.33 -22.43
CA LYS A 184 17.11 15.88 -21.61
C LYS A 184 18.11 14.79 -21.32
N ALA A 185 19.30 14.91 -21.87
CA ALA A 185 20.40 14.00 -21.56
C ALA A 185 20.91 14.27 -20.13
N ILE A 186 21.05 13.21 -19.34
CA ILE A 186 21.63 13.29 -18.01
C ILE A 186 23.06 12.86 -18.08
N GLU A 187 23.98 13.85 -18.02
CA GLU A 187 25.41 13.63 -18.12
C GLU A 187 25.96 12.74 -17.01
N ASP A 188 25.48 12.95 -15.80
CA ASP A 188 25.86 12.20 -14.61
C ASP A 188 24.61 11.64 -13.88
N PRO A 189 24.25 10.38 -14.15
CA PRO A 189 23.08 9.77 -13.53
C PRO A 189 23.13 9.72 -12.00
N GLU A 190 24.31 9.72 -11.39
CA GLU A 190 24.47 9.71 -9.93
C GLU A 190 24.13 11.07 -9.30
N LYS A 191 24.24 12.14 -10.08
CA LYS A 191 23.84 13.49 -9.68
C LYS A 191 22.39 13.84 -10.01
N LEU A 192 21.67 12.95 -10.70
CA LEU A 192 20.25 13.14 -10.94
C LEU A 192 19.50 13.18 -9.61
N HIS A 193 18.85 14.29 -9.32
CA HIS A 193 18.00 14.41 -8.14
C HIS A 193 16.66 13.70 -8.38
N LEU A 194 16.70 12.37 -8.37
CA LEU A 194 15.54 11.50 -8.47
C LEU A 194 14.78 11.50 -7.14
N ILE A 195 13.48 11.77 -7.19
CA ILE A 195 12.60 11.73 -6.01
C ILE A 195 11.97 10.34 -5.89
N GLY A 196 11.59 9.74 -7.02
CA GLY A 196 11.04 8.40 -7.06
C GLY A 196 10.42 8.06 -8.41
N ARG A 197 9.84 6.87 -8.51
CA ARG A 197 9.08 6.42 -9.68
C ARG A 197 7.59 6.30 -9.35
N VAL A 198 6.73 6.55 -10.31
CA VAL A 198 5.30 6.31 -10.21
C VAL A 198 5.05 4.80 -10.37
N VAL A 199 4.40 4.19 -9.37
CA VAL A 199 4.16 2.74 -9.35
C VAL A 199 2.69 2.37 -9.35
N ALA A 200 1.80 3.30 -9.00
CA ALA A 200 0.37 3.06 -8.99
C ALA A 200 -0.41 4.37 -9.17
N LEU A 201 -1.67 4.20 -9.56
CA LEU A 201 -2.65 5.26 -9.72
C LEU A 201 -3.87 4.91 -8.86
N TYR A 202 -4.41 5.89 -8.13
CA TYR A 202 -5.69 5.80 -7.48
C TYR A 202 -6.63 6.88 -8.03
N ARG A 203 -7.77 6.44 -8.58
CA ARG A 203 -8.83 7.29 -9.11
C ARG A 203 -10.16 6.92 -8.51
N ARG A 204 -10.91 7.92 -8.05
CA ARG A 204 -12.32 7.74 -7.68
C ARG A 204 -13.20 8.04 -8.88
N LEU A 205 -14.13 7.14 -9.17
CA LEU A 205 -15.07 7.27 -10.30
C LEU A 205 -16.45 7.79 -9.88
N ASP A 206 -16.70 7.92 -8.58
CA ASP A 206 -17.97 8.38 -8.01
C ASP A 206 -18.08 9.91 -7.90
N GLY A 207 -17.06 10.65 -8.32
CA GLY A 207 -17.00 12.13 -8.22
C GLY A 207 -16.98 12.66 -6.78
N ALA A 208 -16.97 11.77 -5.76
CA ALA A 208 -16.91 12.20 -4.38
C ALA A 208 -15.48 12.63 -4.02
N SER A 209 -15.34 13.80 -3.42
CA SER A 209 -14.09 14.20 -2.79
C SER A 209 -13.75 13.24 -1.66
N ILE A 210 -12.46 12.90 -1.50
CA ILE A 210 -12.03 12.13 -0.34
C ILE A 210 -12.26 13.01 0.89
N LEU A 211 -13.23 12.62 1.74
CA LEU A 211 -13.48 13.35 2.99
C LEU A 211 -12.29 13.08 3.91
N VAL A 212 -11.52 14.11 4.19
CA VAL A 212 -10.47 14.09 5.20
C VAL A 212 -11.14 14.21 6.56
N SER A 213 -11.20 13.13 7.33
CA SER A 213 -11.47 13.25 8.76
C SER A 213 -10.17 13.76 9.41
N ALA A 214 -10.11 15.06 9.71
CA ALA A 214 -9.08 15.59 10.58
C ALA A 214 -9.29 14.99 11.96
N THR A 215 -8.51 13.98 12.31
CA THR A 215 -8.39 13.55 13.71
C THR A 215 -7.52 14.59 14.39
N ALA A 216 -8.16 15.51 15.11
CA ALA A 216 -7.46 16.42 16.03
C ALA A 216 -6.77 15.56 17.10
N HIS A 217 -5.47 15.71 17.23
CA HIS A 217 -4.68 15.26 18.38
C HIS A 217 -4.60 16.36 19.41
#